data_1115e336dcaf19f5c47637b9c7bed927
#
_entry.id   1115e336dcaf19f5c47637b9c7bed927
#
_cell.length_a   1.000
_cell.length_b   1.000
_cell.length_c   1.000
_cell.angle_alpha   90.00
_cell.angle_beta   90.00
_cell.angle_gamma   90.00
#
_symmetry.space_group_name_H-M   'P 1'
#
loop_
_entity.id
_entity.type
_entity.pdbx_description
1 polymer ?
#
loop_
_entity_poly.entity_id
_entity_poly.type
_entity_poly.pdbx_seq_one_letter_code
_entity_poly.pdbx_strand_id
1 'polypeptide(L)'
;ASVHFAMAQEVIQKILPYTGKSMRIGITGVPGAGKSTFIEALGTKLCQQGHKVAVLAVDPSSTVTRGSILGDKTRMEQLSREPNAFIRPSPSGGTLGGLTRKSRETLLLCEAAGYDTILVETVGVGQSETTVRSMVDFFLLVVLTGAGDELQGMKKGVMELADAILVNKADGDNKQRALVTRAEYERILQFLRQATEHWTTHAYTCSAYTGEGIMDFWQNVVKVFMKQGFANGVL
;
A
#
# COMPACT_ATOMS: atom_id res chain seq x y z
N ALA A 1 17.42 6.32 27.87
CA ALA A 1 16.42 6.80 26.91
C ALA A 1 16.63 8.30 26.71
N SER A 2 16.67 8.76 25.46
CA SER A 2 16.87 10.19 25.20
C SER A 2 15.62 10.97 25.61
N VAL A 3 15.80 12.24 26.01
CA VAL A 3 14.69 13.17 26.33
C VAL A 3 13.69 13.24 25.16
N HIS A 4 14.16 13.16 23.92
CA HIS A 4 13.32 13.13 22.72
C HIS A 4 12.43 11.91 22.63
N PHE A 5 12.86 10.77 23.12
CA PHE A 5 12.02 9.55 23.16
C PHE A 5 10.83 9.72 24.11
N ALA A 6 11.08 10.23 25.30
CA ALA A 6 10.02 10.45 26.29
C ALA A 6 9.00 11.49 25.80
N MET A 7 9.45 12.57 25.15
CA MET A 7 8.58 13.58 24.53
C MET A 7 7.74 12.99 23.40
N ALA A 8 8.31 12.16 22.54
CA ALA A 8 7.59 11.49 21.45
C ALA A 8 6.48 10.57 22.00
N GLN A 9 6.77 9.81 23.05
CA GLN A 9 5.78 8.94 23.70
C GLN A 9 4.64 9.75 24.33
N GLU A 10 4.93 10.88 24.95
CA GLU A 10 3.91 11.76 25.51
C GLU A 10 2.99 12.32 24.42
N VAL A 11 3.56 12.76 23.28
CA VAL A 11 2.79 13.23 22.13
C VAL A 11 1.88 12.12 21.60
N ILE A 12 2.40 10.92 21.41
CA ILE A 12 1.60 9.78 20.93
C ILE A 12 0.43 9.50 21.89
N GLN A 13 0.64 9.50 23.20
CA GLN A 13 -0.42 9.32 24.18
C GLN A 13 -1.54 10.37 24.03
N LYS A 14 -1.18 11.61 23.79
CA LYS A 14 -2.13 12.73 23.64
C LYS A 14 -2.95 12.66 22.37
N ILE A 15 -2.41 12.10 21.29
CA ILE A 15 -3.10 12.02 19.98
C ILE A 15 -3.97 10.77 19.82
N LEU A 16 -3.78 9.73 20.63
CA LEU A 16 -4.52 8.46 20.53
C LEU A 16 -6.05 8.64 20.41
N PRO A 17 -6.71 9.54 21.13
CA PRO A 17 -8.15 9.74 21.00
C PRO A 17 -8.61 10.23 19.62
N TYR A 18 -7.70 10.77 18.82
CA TYR A 18 -7.96 11.33 17.49
C TYR A 18 -7.58 10.36 16.36
N THR A 19 -7.20 9.13 16.69
CA THR A 19 -6.77 8.09 15.74
C THR A 19 -7.88 7.07 15.48
N GLY A 20 -7.65 6.15 14.54
CA GLY A 20 -8.55 5.02 14.27
C GLY A 20 -9.69 5.31 13.28
N LYS A 21 -9.66 6.45 12.59
CA LYS A 21 -10.70 6.85 11.63
C LYS A 21 -10.25 6.79 10.16
N SER A 22 -9.00 6.45 9.89
CA SER A 22 -8.45 6.37 8.54
C SER A 22 -8.60 4.98 7.96
N MET A 23 -8.69 4.90 6.64
CA MET A 23 -8.45 3.68 5.89
C MET A 23 -6.95 3.54 5.65
N ARG A 24 -6.37 2.43 6.05
CA ARG A 24 -4.95 2.11 5.86
C ARG A 24 -4.80 1.02 4.80
N ILE A 25 -4.15 1.32 3.71
CA ILE A 25 -3.95 0.41 2.58
C ILE A 25 -2.46 0.18 2.39
N GLY A 26 -2.02 -1.06 2.55
CA GLY A 26 -0.67 -1.50 2.23
C GLY A 26 -0.56 -1.88 0.76
N ILE A 27 0.54 -1.52 0.12
CA ILE A 27 0.80 -1.78 -1.30
C ILE A 27 2.18 -2.39 -1.43
N THR A 28 2.22 -3.60 -1.94
CA THR A 28 3.45 -4.35 -2.20
C THR A 28 3.52 -4.82 -3.65
N GLY A 29 4.66 -5.29 -4.06
CA GLY A 29 4.92 -5.81 -5.41
C GLY A 29 6.39 -5.67 -5.77
N VAL A 30 6.81 -6.39 -6.79
CA VAL A 30 8.20 -6.34 -7.28
C VAL A 30 8.58 -4.94 -7.78
N PRO A 31 9.87 -4.59 -7.77
CA PRO A 31 10.33 -3.36 -8.43
C PRO A 31 9.89 -3.33 -9.89
N GLY A 32 9.41 -2.18 -10.35
CA GLY A 32 8.90 -2.02 -11.71
C GLY A 32 7.43 -2.41 -11.92
N ALA A 33 6.74 -2.94 -10.92
CA ALA A 33 5.30 -3.27 -11.01
C ALA A 33 4.40 -2.03 -11.19
N GLY A 34 4.93 -0.84 -10.91
CA GLY A 34 4.19 0.41 -11.04
C GLY A 34 3.46 0.84 -9.76
N LYS A 35 3.94 0.42 -8.60
CA LYS A 35 3.36 0.80 -7.29
C LYS A 35 3.28 2.32 -7.12
N SER A 36 4.38 3.02 -7.36
CA SER A 36 4.44 4.48 -7.22
C SER A 36 3.50 5.19 -8.19
N THR A 37 3.41 4.73 -9.43
CA THR A 37 2.49 5.26 -10.44
C THR A 37 1.03 5.02 -10.05
N PHE A 38 0.73 3.84 -9.51
CA PHE A 38 -0.60 3.51 -8.99
C PHE A 38 -0.97 4.41 -7.80
N ILE A 39 -0.08 4.57 -6.85
CA ILE A 39 -0.28 5.43 -5.67
C ILE A 39 -0.52 6.88 -6.09
N GLU A 40 0.26 7.40 -7.03
CA GLU A 40 0.09 8.74 -7.56
C GLU A 40 -1.27 8.90 -8.25
N ALA A 41 -1.64 7.98 -9.12
CA ALA A 41 -2.90 8.04 -9.83
C ALA A 41 -4.11 7.95 -8.90
N LEU A 42 -4.09 7.01 -7.96
CA LEU A 42 -5.15 6.86 -6.96
C LEU A 42 -5.19 8.07 -6.00
N GLY A 43 -4.06 8.43 -5.43
CA GLY A 43 -3.95 9.50 -4.44
C GLY A 43 -4.38 10.84 -5.00
N THR A 44 -3.99 11.16 -6.23
CA THR A 44 -4.39 12.42 -6.91
C THR A 44 -5.91 12.47 -7.10
N LYS A 45 -6.51 11.39 -7.58
CA LYS A 45 -7.97 11.31 -7.75
C LYS A 45 -8.72 11.44 -6.42
N LEU A 46 -8.23 10.81 -5.36
CA LEU A 46 -8.82 10.91 -4.02
C LEU A 46 -8.71 12.34 -3.48
N CYS A 47 -7.57 13.00 -3.62
CA CYS A 47 -7.41 14.41 -3.24
C CYS A 47 -8.37 15.33 -4.00
N GLN A 48 -8.56 15.11 -5.30
CA GLN A 48 -9.52 15.87 -6.12
C GLN A 48 -10.98 15.65 -5.67
N GLN A 49 -11.27 14.52 -5.04
CA GLN A 49 -12.58 14.24 -4.43
C GLN A 49 -12.74 14.76 -2.99
N GLY A 50 -11.75 15.50 -2.48
CA GLY A 50 -11.77 16.09 -1.15
C GLY A 50 -11.18 15.23 -0.04
N HIS A 51 -10.57 14.07 -0.36
CA HIS A 51 -9.88 13.26 0.64
C HIS A 51 -8.52 13.84 1.01
N LYS A 52 -8.11 13.63 2.24
CA LYS A 52 -6.75 13.90 2.71
C LYS A 52 -5.96 12.58 2.68
N VAL A 53 -4.93 12.53 1.85
CA VAL A 53 -4.17 11.31 1.56
C VAL A 53 -2.74 11.44 2.06
N ALA A 54 -2.31 10.49 2.90
CA ALA A 54 -0.92 10.35 3.29
C ALA A 54 -0.31 9.14 2.60
N VAL A 55 0.94 9.27 2.14
CA VAL A 55 1.72 8.19 1.54
C VAL A 55 2.98 7.99 2.36
N LEU A 56 3.16 6.79 2.87
CA LEU A 56 4.31 6.39 3.67
C LEU A 56 5.05 5.26 2.97
N ALA A 57 6.36 5.41 2.79
CA ALA A 57 7.21 4.33 2.30
C ALA A 57 7.87 3.61 3.48
N VAL A 58 7.90 2.28 3.43
CA VAL A 58 8.58 1.43 4.41
C VAL A 58 9.64 0.61 3.69
N ASP A 59 10.90 0.91 3.97
CA ASP A 59 12.04 0.19 3.45
C ASP A 59 12.78 -0.51 4.59
N PRO A 60 12.78 -1.85 4.62
CA PRO A 60 13.47 -2.61 5.66
C PRO A 60 14.98 -2.72 5.39
N SER A 61 15.47 -2.34 4.20
CA SER A 61 16.89 -2.42 3.89
C SER A 61 17.65 -1.34 4.63
N SER A 62 18.73 -1.73 5.34
CA SER A 62 19.62 -0.81 6.05
C SER A 62 20.53 0.01 5.11
N THR A 63 20.52 -0.29 3.82
CA THR A 63 21.34 0.35 2.79
C THR A 63 20.50 1.33 1.95
N VAL A 64 19.99 2.37 2.60
CA VAL A 64 19.39 3.47 1.84
C VAL A 64 20.52 4.34 1.31
N THR A 65 20.78 4.26 0.04
CA THR A 65 21.58 5.27 -0.65
C THR A 65 20.78 6.59 -0.64
N ARG A 66 21.46 7.69 -0.36
CA ARG A 66 20.86 9.05 -0.32
C ARG A 66 20.02 9.38 -1.57
N GLY A 67 20.21 8.65 -2.67
CA GLY A 67 19.45 8.81 -3.91
C GLY A 67 18.00 8.31 -3.88
N SER A 68 17.65 7.35 -3.02
CA SER A 68 16.28 6.83 -2.96
C SER A 68 15.29 7.80 -2.30
N ILE A 69 15.76 8.62 -1.36
CA ILE A 69 14.92 9.60 -0.64
C ILE A 69 14.44 10.73 -1.57
N LEU A 70 15.28 11.15 -2.50
CA LEU A 70 14.93 12.15 -3.51
C LEU A 70 14.12 11.55 -4.65
N GLY A 71 14.37 10.28 -5.00
CA GLY A 71 13.69 9.58 -6.07
C GLY A 71 12.19 9.39 -5.83
N ASP A 72 11.77 9.14 -4.59
CA ASP A 72 10.35 8.89 -4.28
C ASP A 72 9.49 10.16 -4.35
N LYS A 73 10.03 11.30 -3.93
CA LYS A 73 9.34 12.59 -4.09
C LYS A 73 9.24 13.02 -5.55
N THR A 74 10.29 12.77 -6.35
CA THR A 74 10.30 13.12 -7.78
C THR A 74 9.41 12.20 -8.61
N ARG A 75 9.14 10.96 -8.16
CA ARG A 75 8.24 10.01 -8.84
C ARG A 75 6.76 10.31 -8.67
N MET A 76 6.40 11.13 -7.69
CA MET A 76 5.02 11.50 -7.37
C MET A 76 4.80 13.00 -7.50
N GLU A 77 5.22 13.59 -8.61
CA GLU A 77 5.16 15.06 -8.82
C GLU A 77 3.75 15.62 -8.76
N GLN A 78 2.77 14.95 -9.36
CA GLN A 78 1.39 15.42 -9.35
C GLN A 78 0.79 15.34 -7.95
N LEU A 79 0.95 14.22 -7.27
CA LEU A 79 0.43 14.02 -5.92
C LEU A 79 1.09 14.99 -4.92
N SER A 80 2.39 15.24 -5.05
CA SER A 80 3.11 16.16 -4.18
C SER A 80 2.66 17.62 -4.27
N ARG A 81 1.97 17.99 -5.35
CA ARG A 81 1.38 19.32 -5.55
C ARG A 81 -0.02 19.46 -4.97
N GLU A 82 -0.65 18.34 -4.63
CA GLU A 82 -1.99 18.37 -4.03
C GLU A 82 -1.91 18.90 -2.59
N PRO A 83 -2.70 19.95 -2.23
CA PRO A 83 -2.65 20.52 -0.89
C PRO A 83 -3.12 19.55 0.21
N ASN A 84 -3.92 18.56 -0.14
CA ASN A 84 -4.44 17.53 0.76
C ASN A 84 -3.59 16.26 0.79
N ALA A 85 -2.41 16.26 0.18
CA ALA A 85 -1.48 15.14 0.16
C ALA A 85 -0.29 15.36 1.07
N PHE A 86 0.14 14.31 1.74
CA PHE A 86 1.38 14.25 2.50
C PHE A 86 2.17 13.02 2.08
N ILE A 87 3.41 13.22 1.65
CA ILE A 87 4.29 12.13 1.22
C ILE A 87 5.51 12.09 2.11
N ARG A 88 5.70 10.96 2.80
CA ARG A 88 6.88 10.71 3.61
C ARG A 88 7.71 9.57 3.00
N PRO A 89 8.94 9.86 2.55
CA PRO A 89 9.87 8.83 2.13
C PRO A 89 10.29 7.95 3.32
N SER A 90 10.79 6.76 3.04
CA SER A 90 11.31 5.88 4.08
C SER A 90 12.42 6.56 4.87
N PRO A 91 12.39 6.50 6.21
CA PRO A 91 13.49 7.01 7.02
C PRO A 91 14.75 6.20 6.75
N SER A 92 15.86 6.90 6.53
CA SER A 92 17.17 6.29 6.34
C SER A 92 17.76 5.82 7.67
N GLY A 93 18.22 4.57 7.68
CA GLY A 93 19.00 4.00 8.79
C GLY A 93 18.17 3.54 9.99
N GLY A 94 18.56 2.43 10.55
CA GLY A 94 17.97 1.84 11.75
C GLY A 94 17.75 0.34 11.64
N THR A 95 17.43 -0.27 12.77
CA THR A 95 17.01 -1.68 12.82
C THR A 95 15.58 -1.82 12.31
N LEU A 96 15.22 -2.99 11.78
CA LEU A 96 13.86 -3.29 11.31
C LEU A 96 12.79 -2.98 12.38
N GLY A 97 13.05 -3.32 13.64
CA GLY A 97 12.13 -3.02 14.75
C GLY A 97 11.96 -1.52 15.01
N GLY A 98 13.03 -0.74 14.88
CA GLY A 98 12.98 0.72 15.01
C GLY A 98 12.21 1.38 13.87
N LEU A 99 12.36 0.90 12.64
CA LEU A 99 11.61 1.38 11.46
C LEU A 99 10.12 1.08 11.61
N THR A 100 9.75 -0.12 12.07
CA THR A 100 8.37 -0.51 12.32
C THR A 100 7.69 0.40 13.32
N ARG A 101 8.35 0.69 14.45
CA ARG A 101 7.82 1.59 15.47
C ARG A 101 7.64 3.01 14.94
N LYS A 102 8.63 3.56 14.26
CA LYS A 102 8.56 4.91 13.67
C LYS A 102 7.44 5.00 12.62
N SER A 103 7.25 3.96 11.82
CA SER A 103 6.17 3.91 10.84
C SER A 103 4.79 3.86 11.51
N ARG A 104 4.60 3.08 12.56
CA ARG A 104 3.35 3.04 13.34
C ARG A 104 3.05 4.38 14.00
N GLU A 105 4.05 5.02 14.60
CA GLU A 105 3.91 6.35 15.20
C GLU A 105 3.53 7.40 14.14
N THR A 106 4.12 7.31 12.95
CA THR A 106 3.78 8.20 11.82
C THR A 106 2.35 7.97 11.33
N LEU A 107 1.89 6.73 11.25
CA LEU A 107 0.50 6.42 10.94
C LEU A 107 -0.46 7.11 11.92
N LEU A 108 -0.20 6.99 13.20
CA LEU A 108 -1.03 7.62 14.25
C LEU A 108 -1.02 9.15 14.13
N LEU A 109 0.12 9.75 13.84
CA LEU A 109 0.23 11.20 13.61
C LEU A 109 -0.58 11.65 12.38
N CYS A 110 -0.52 10.90 11.28
CA CYS A 110 -1.30 11.19 10.08
C CYS A 110 -2.81 11.10 10.37
N GLU A 111 -3.25 10.08 11.09
CA GLU A 111 -4.65 9.94 11.48
C GLU A 111 -5.13 11.10 12.35
N ALA A 112 -4.35 11.46 13.36
CA ALA A 112 -4.66 12.59 14.24
C ALA A 112 -4.67 13.93 13.50
N ALA A 113 -3.87 14.06 12.44
CA ALA A 113 -3.84 15.24 11.57
C ALA A 113 -5.02 15.30 10.58
N GLY A 114 -5.89 14.29 10.57
CA GLY A 114 -7.10 14.25 9.76
C GLY A 114 -6.94 13.63 8.37
N TYR A 115 -5.83 12.93 8.10
CA TYR A 115 -5.70 12.15 6.88
C TYR A 115 -6.62 10.93 6.95
N ASP A 116 -7.60 10.88 6.06
CA ASP A 116 -8.62 9.82 6.04
C ASP A 116 -8.20 8.57 5.27
N THR A 117 -7.19 8.69 4.42
CA THR A 117 -6.64 7.61 3.62
C THR A 117 -5.12 7.60 3.74
N ILE A 118 -4.56 6.46 4.15
CA ILE A 118 -3.11 6.29 4.31
C ILE A 118 -2.67 5.12 3.45
N LEU A 119 -1.81 5.41 2.47
CA LEU A 119 -1.22 4.43 1.56
C LEU A 119 0.19 4.11 2.05
N VAL A 120 0.44 2.85 2.37
CA VAL A 120 1.74 2.38 2.89
C VAL A 120 2.40 1.50 1.85
N GLU A 121 3.46 2.00 1.23
CA GLU A 121 4.21 1.30 0.20
C GLU A 121 5.38 0.53 0.80
N THR A 122 5.53 -0.75 0.40
CA THR A 122 6.77 -1.48 0.65
C THR A 122 7.80 -1.10 -0.40
N VAL A 123 9.01 -0.75 0.06
CA VAL A 123 10.17 -0.45 -0.80
C VAL A 123 11.24 -1.50 -0.55
N GLY A 124 11.88 -1.98 -1.62
CA GLY A 124 12.92 -3.01 -1.53
C GLY A 124 12.39 -4.43 -1.51
N VAL A 125 13.31 -5.38 -1.34
CA VAL A 125 13.05 -6.83 -1.28
C VAL A 125 13.34 -7.33 0.13
N GLY A 126 12.42 -8.12 0.70
CA GLY A 126 12.64 -8.77 1.99
C GLY A 126 11.37 -8.93 2.82
N GLN A 127 11.52 -8.93 4.15
CA GLN A 127 10.45 -9.22 5.10
C GLN A 127 9.50 -8.03 5.39
N SER A 128 9.52 -6.97 4.57
CA SER A 128 8.70 -5.78 4.74
C SER A 128 7.20 -6.04 4.56
N GLU A 129 6.84 -7.04 3.76
CA GLU A 129 5.44 -7.35 3.46
C GLU A 129 4.66 -7.75 4.72
N THR A 130 5.20 -8.63 5.54
CA THR A 130 4.56 -9.05 6.80
C THR A 130 4.43 -7.89 7.76
N THR A 131 5.46 -7.05 7.86
CA THR A 131 5.47 -5.86 8.72
C THR A 131 4.39 -4.87 8.28
N VAL A 132 4.31 -4.56 6.98
CA VAL A 132 3.31 -3.64 6.44
C VAL A 132 1.91 -4.23 6.59
N ARG A 133 1.72 -5.53 6.34
CA ARG A 133 0.44 -6.21 6.55
C ARG A 133 -0.10 -5.98 7.95
N SER A 134 0.77 -6.02 8.97
CA SER A 134 0.38 -5.82 10.37
C SER A 134 -0.04 -4.39 10.72
N MET A 135 0.22 -3.43 9.85
CA MET A 135 -0.05 -2.00 10.07
C MET A 135 -1.26 -1.48 9.32
N VAL A 136 -1.86 -2.28 8.44
CA VAL A 136 -2.89 -1.83 7.50
C VAL A 136 -4.17 -2.65 7.61
N ASP A 137 -5.27 -2.07 7.14
CA ASP A 137 -6.58 -2.73 7.06
C ASP A 137 -6.70 -3.61 5.83
N PHE A 138 -6.23 -3.10 4.69
CA PHE A 138 -6.27 -3.76 3.39
C PHE A 138 -4.87 -3.88 2.81
N PHE A 139 -4.51 -5.04 2.26
CA PHE A 139 -3.20 -5.28 1.69
C PHE A 139 -3.29 -5.67 0.21
N LEU A 140 -2.68 -4.87 -0.64
CA LEU A 140 -2.71 -4.99 -2.09
C LEU A 140 -1.37 -5.47 -2.64
N LEU A 141 -1.41 -6.51 -3.47
CA LEU A 141 -0.26 -6.98 -4.25
C LEU A 141 -0.40 -6.50 -5.70
N VAL A 142 0.53 -5.67 -6.14
CA VAL A 142 0.60 -5.19 -7.54
C VAL A 142 1.59 -6.05 -8.32
N VAL A 143 1.12 -6.58 -9.44
CA VAL A 143 1.89 -7.48 -10.31
C VAL A 143 1.86 -7.00 -11.76
N LEU A 144 2.74 -7.54 -12.58
CA LEU A 144 2.82 -7.27 -14.02
C LEU A 144 2.24 -8.41 -14.85
N THR A 145 2.01 -8.15 -16.12
CA THR A 145 1.71 -9.16 -17.12
C THR A 145 2.93 -10.01 -17.45
N GLY A 146 2.75 -11.19 -18.04
CA GLY A 146 3.84 -12.09 -18.36
C GLY A 146 4.23 -13.02 -17.20
N ALA A 147 3.24 -13.47 -16.50
CA ALA A 147 3.30 -14.16 -15.21
C ALA A 147 4.14 -15.44 -15.15
N GLY A 148 4.53 -16.05 -16.26
CA GLY A 148 5.24 -17.32 -16.25
C GLY A 148 6.49 -17.33 -15.36
N ASP A 149 7.36 -16.35 -15.53
CA ASP A 149 8.58 -16.23 -14.74
C ASP A 149 8.33 -15.54 -13.38
N GLU A 150 7.45 -14.54 -13.32
CA GLU A 150 7.10 -13.85 -12.08
C GLU A 150 6.30 -14.75 -11.12
N LEU A 151 5.37 -15.56 -11.62
CA LEU A 151 4.62 -16.53 -10.81
C LEU A 151 5.54 -17.56 -10.16
N GLN A 152 6.57 -17.99 -10.87
CA GLN A 152 7.57 -18.93 -10.33
C GLN A 152 8.49 -18.25 -9.30
N GLY A 153 8.78 -16.96 -9.45
CA GLY A 153 9.58 -16.16 -8.52
C GLY A 153 8.78 -15.58 -7.36
N MET A 154 7.45 -15.50 -7.48
CA MET A 154 6.59 -14.96 -6.44
C MET A 154 6.49 -15.92 -5.26
N LYS A 155 6.92 -15.46 -4.10
CA LYS A 155 6.79 -16.24 -2.87
C LYS A 155 5.30 -16.42 -2.54
N LYS A 156 4.88 -17.67 -2.43
CA LYS A 156 3.52 -18.06 -2.05
C LYS A 156 3.03 -17.30 -0.80
N GLY A 157 3.92 -17.09 0.16
CA GLY A 157 3.62 -16.36 1.39
C GLY A 157 3.17 -14.92 1.18
N VAL A 158 3.66 -14.22 0.14
CA VAL A 158 3.23 -12.85 -0.15
C VAL A 158 1.79 -12.83 -0.69
N MET A 159 1.44 -13.78 -1.55
CA MET A 159 0.07 -13.91 -2.05
C MET A 159 -0.93 -14.21 -0.93
N GLU A 160 -0.54 -15.00 0.06
CA GLU A 160 -1.37 -15.34 1.23
C GLU A 160 -1.62 -14.15 2.17
N LEU A 161 -0.82 -13.08 2.06
CA LEU A 161 -1.03 -11.84 2.81
C LEU A 161 -1.99 -10.87 2.12
N ALA A 162 -2.25 -11.04 0.83
CA ALA A 162 -2.98 -10.07 0.02
C ALA A 162 -4.50 -10.24 0.13
N ASP A 163 -5.20 -9.12 0.25
CA ASP A 163 -6.65 -9.03 0.15
C ASP A 163 -7.12 -8.85 -1.30
N ALA A 164 -6.23 -8.39 -2.17
CA ALA A 164 -6.43 -8.34 -3.62
C ALA A 164 -5.10 -8.41 -4.35
N ILE A 165 -5.13 -8.93 -5.57
CA ILE A 165 -4.03 -8.87 -6.53
C ILE A 165 -4.45 -7.97 -7.69
N LEU A 166 -3.62 -7.01 -8.04
CA LEU A 166 -3.89 -6.04 -9.09
C LEU A 166 -2.84 -6.18 -10.19
N VAL A 167 -3.26 -6.66 -11.36
CA VAL A 167 -2.42 -6.76 -12.55
C VAL A 167 -2.39 -5.39 -13.22
N ASN A 168 -1.25 -4.72 -13.11
CA ASN A 168 -1.03 -3.38 -13.63
C ASN A 168 -0.54 -3.39 -15.08
N LYS A 169 -0.48 -2.22 -15.67
CA LYS A 169 -0.08 -1.98 -17.06
C LYS A 169 -0.99 -2.70 -18.08
N ALA A 170 -2.27 -2.82 -17.73
CA ALA A 170 -3.30 -3.42 -18.57
C ALA A 170 -3.85 -2.41 -19.59
N ASP A 171 -2.99 -1.83 -20.42
CA ASP A 171 -3.34 -0.88 -21.47
C ASP A 171 -2.74 -1.28 -22.82
N GLY A 172 -3.25 -0.68 -23.90
CA GLY A 172 -2.80 -0.92 -25.25
C GLY A 172 -2.77 -2.42 -25.60
N ASP A 173 -1.70 -2.85 -26.24
CA ASP A 173 -1.51 -4.24 -26.67
C ASP A 173 -1.33 -5.21 -25.50
N ASN A 174 -1.06 -4.70 -24.31
CA ASN A 174 -0.87 -5.50 -23.11
C ASN A 174 -2.18 -5.93 -22.43
N LYS A 175 -3.30 -5.39 -22.88
CA LYS A 175 -4.62 -5.62 -22.23
C LYS A 175 -5.02 -7.10 -22.22
N GLN A 176 -4.84 -7.81 -23.31
CA GLN A 176 -5.15 -9.25 -23.39
C GLN A 176 -4.22 -10.09 -22.51
N ARG A 177 -2.94 -9.75 -22.48
CA ARG A 177 -1.95 -10.40 -21.62
C ARG A 177 -2.30 -10.22 -20.15
N ALA A 178 -2.77 -9.04 -19.76
CA ALA A 178 -3.21 -8.75 -18.41
C ALA A 178 -4.41 -9.60 -18.00
N LEU A 179 -5.38 -9.83 -18.88
CA LEU A 179 -6.53 -10.70 -18.62
C LEU A 179 -6.12 -12.16 -18.43
N VAL A 180 -5.18 -12.64 -19.23
CA VAL A 180 -4.61 -14.00 -19.07
C VAL A 180 -3.89 -14.12 -17.72
N THR A 181 -3.05 -13.16 -17.39
CA THR A 181 -2.33 -13.12 -16.10
C THR A 181 -3.31 -13.09 -14.92
N ARG A 182 -4.34 -12.28 -15.00
CA ARG A 182 -5.40 -12.25 -13.98
C ARG A 182 -6.04 -13.61 -13.78
N ALA A 183 -6.39 -14.32 -14.85
CA ALA A 183 -6.99 -15.64 -14.79
C ALA A 183 -6.04 -16.68 -14.15
N GLU A 184 -4.74 -16.57 -14.39
CA GLU A 184 -3.73 -17.42 -13.78
C GLU A 184 -3.65 -17.19 -12.27
N TYR A 185 -3.63 -15.93 -11.80
CA TYR A 185 -3.69 -15.61 -10.38
C TYR A 185 -4.97 -16.09 -9.71
N GLU A 186 -6.13 -15.94 -10.36
CA GLU A 186 -7.40 -16.45 -9.85
C GLU A 186 -7.35 -17.96 -9.60
N ARG A 187 -6.74 -18.74 -10.49
CA ARG A 187 -6.55 -20.19 -10.29
C ARG A 187 -5.69 -20.50 -9.08
N ILE A 188 -4.60 -19.78 -8.89
CA ILE A 188 -3.69 -19.99 -7.75
C ILE A 188 -4.40 -19.64 -6.45
N LEU A 189 -5.13 -18.52 -6.41
CA LEU A 189 -5.82 -18.03 -5.22
C LEU A 189 -6.82 -19.04 -4.65
N GLN A 190 -7.42 -19.89 -5.48
CA GLN A 190 -8.35 -20.94 -5.03
C GLN A 190 -7.71 -21.96 -4.08
N PHE A 191 -6.40 -22.14 -4.14
CA PHE A 191 -5.64 -23.09 -3.32
C PHE A 191 -4.96 -22.45 -2.12
N LEU A 192 -5.06 -21.12 -1.96
CA LEU A 192 -4.41 -20.39 -0.89
C LEU A 192 -5.37 -20.09 0.26
N ARG A 193 -4.79 -19.90 1.46
CA ARG A 193 -5.55 -19.38 2.60
C ARG A 193 -5.99 -17.95 2.35
N GLN A 194 -7.18 -17.63 2.82
CA GLN A 194 -7.68 -16.25 2.85
C GLN A 194 -6.85 -15.41 3.83
N ALA A 195 -6.46 -14.21 3.40
CA ALA A 195 -5.70 -13.29 4.22
C ALA A 195 -6.55 -12.68 5.36
N THR A 196 -7.81 -12.41 5.07
CA THR A 196 -8.77 -11.80 6.00
C THR A 196 -10.01 -12.68 6.10
N GLU A 197 -10.48 -12.88 7.31
CA GLU A 197 -11.68 -13.67 7.56
C GLU A 197 -12.91 -13.07 6.86
N HIS A 198 -13.74 -13.91 6.28
CA HIS A 198 -14.94 -13.53 5.53
C HIS A 198 -14.70 -12.72 4.25
N TRP A 199 -13.44 -12.65 3.78
CA TRP A 199 -13.09 -11.99 2.54
C TRP A 199 -12.39 -12.94 1.58
N THR A 200 -12.88 -13.01 0.34
CA THR A 200 -12.26 -13.80 -0.72
C THR A 200 -11.34 -12.91 -1.56
N THR A 201 -10.05 -13.25 -1.61
CA THR A 201 -9.07 -12.55 -2.43
C THR A 201 -9.28 -12.87 -3.90
N HIS A 202 -9.39 -11.84 -4.74
CA HIS A 202 -9.49 -11.94 -6.19
C HIS A 202 -8.40 -11.15 -6.87
N ALA A 203 -8.20 -11.44 -8.17
CA ALA A 203 -7.31 -10.69 -9.04
C ALA A 203 -8.11 -9.74 -9.95
N TYR A 204 -7.55 -8.54 -10.17
CA TYR A 204 -8.14 -7.46 -10.97
C TYR A 204 -7.09 -6.92 -11.94
N THR A 205 -7.52 -6.16 -12.92
CA THR A 205 -6.62 -5.45 -13.86
C THR A 205 -6.79 -3.94 -13.74
N CYS A 206 -5.71 -3.21 -13.96
CA CYS A 206 -5.75 -1.75 -14.10
C CYS A 206 -4.58 -1.25 -14.96
N SER A 207 -4.68 0.00 -15.37
CA SER A 207 -3.56 0.77 -15.90
C SER A 207 -3.35 2.00 -15.05
N ALA A 208 -2.29 2.02 -14.26
CA ALA A 208 -1.91 3.19 -13.47
C ALA A 208 -1.51 4.37 -14.39
N TYR A 209 -1.00 4.07 -15.57
CA TYR A 209 -0.61 5.07 -16.57
C TYR A 209 -1.81 5.82 -17.15
N THR A 210 -2.84 5.10 -17.57
CA THR A 210 -4.05 5.70 -18.16
C THR A 210 -5.11 6.07 -17.12
N GLY A 211 -5.05 5.49 -15.94
CA GLY A 211 -6.05 5.60 -14.88
C GLY A 211 -7.21 4.61 -15.02
N GLU A 212 -7.24 3.80 -16.09
CA GLU A 212 -8.31 2.82 -16.32
C GLU A 212 -8.35 1.77 -15.21
N GLY A 213 -9.53 1.56 -14.64
CA GLY A 213 -9.78 0.54 -13.62
C GLY A 213 -9.40 0.94 -12.18
N ILE A 214 -8.71 2.06 -11.96
CA ILE A 214 -8.25 2.46 -10.60
C ILE A 214 -9.42 2.83 -9.71
N MET A 215 -10.29 3.73 -10.13
CA MET A 215 -11.43 4.17 -9.31
C MET A 215 -12.51 3.09 -9.20
N ASP A 216 -12.67 2.27 -10.23
CA ASP A 216 -13.54 1.10 -10.17
C ASP A 216 -13.05 0.10 -9.10
N PHE A 217 -11.75 -0.21 -9.10
CA PHE A 217 -11.12 -1.02 -8.06
C PHE A 217 -11.30 -0.40 -6.66
N TRP A 218 -11.07 0.89 -6.52
CA TRP A 218 -11.26 1.59 -5.24
C TRP A 218 -12.68 1.48 -4.71
N GLN A 219 -13.67 1.80 -5.53
CA GLN A 219 -15.09 1.82 -5.13
C GLN A 219 -15.66 0.42 -4.90
N ASN A 220 -15.36 -0.53 -5.77
CA ASN A 220 -16.00 -1.84 -5.80
C ASN A 220 -15.23 -2.93 -5.06
N VAL A 221 -13.98 -2.69 -4.72
CA VAL A 221 -13.13 -3.65 -3.98
C VAL A 221 -12.73 -3.10 -2.63
N VAL A 222 -11.95 -2.02 -2.59
CA VAL A 222 -11.39 -1.50 -1.33
C VAL A 222 -12.48 -1.00 -0.40
N LYS A 223 -13.39 -0.16 -0.88
CA LYS A 223 -14.48 0.36 -0.05
C LYS A 223 -15.48 -0.71 0.38
N VAL A 224 -15.71 -1.71 -0.46
CA VAL A 224 -16.57 -2.87 -0.11
C VAL A 224 -15.91 -3.69 0.98
N PHE A 225 -14.62 -3.97 0.87
CA PHE A 225 -13.84 -4.65 1.91
C PHE A 225 -13.95 -3.92 3.26
N MET A 226 -13.70 -2.62 3.27
CA MET A 226 -13.77 -1.82 4.49
C MET A 226 -15.15 -1.86 5.13
N LYS A 227 -16.20 -1.71 4.34
CA LYS A 227 -17.59 -1.78 4.82
C LYS A 227 -17.92 -3.15 5.43
N GLN A 228 -17.53 -4.23 4.78
CA GLN A 228 -17.76 -5.58 5.28
C GLN A 228 -16.94 -5.87 6.53
N GLY A 229 -15.69 -5.43 6.58
CA GLY A 229 -14.81 -5.57 7.72
C GLY A 229 -15.37 -4.92 8.98
N PHE A 230 -15.85 -3.69 8.88
CA PHE A 230 -16.51 -3.00 9.99
C PHE A 230 -17.81 -3.70 10.40
N ALA A 231 -18.63 -4.14 9.45
CA ALA A 231 -19.90 -4.82 9.74
C ALA A 231 -19.70 -6.17 10.45
N ASN A 232 -18.59 -6.86 10.16
CA ASN A 232 -18.27 -8.17 10.73
C ASN A 232 -17.35 -8.08 11.96
N GLY A 233 -16.94 -6.87 12.37
CA GLY A 233 -16.04 -6.68 13.51
C GLY A 233 -14.61 -7.19 13.29
N VAL A 234 -14.18 -7.27 12.03
CA VAL A 234 -12.83 -7.72 11.64
C VAL A 234 -11.86 -6.53 11.58
N LEU A 235 -12.37 -5.32 11.39
CA LEU A 235 -11.64 -4.04 11.36
C LEU A 235 -12.04 -3.16 12.53
#